data_3bf4940440c6934f25a24098d8ca6e99
#
_entry.id   3bf4940440c6934f25a24098d8ca6e99
#
_cell.length_a   1.000
_cell.length_b   1.000
_cell.length_c   1.000
_cell.angle_alpha   90.00
_cell.angle_beta   90.00
_cell.angle_gamma   90.00
#
_symmetry.space_group_name_H-M   'P 1'
#
loop_
_entity.id
_entity.type
_entity.pdbx_description
1 polymer ?
#
loop_
_entity_poly.entity_id
_entity_poly.type
_entity_poly.pdbx_seq_one_letter_code
_entity_poly.pdbx_strand_id
1 'polypeptide(L)'
;MNETVSFGYREVDASEKAGMVREVFSGVASRYDLMNDAMSFGAHRLWKDQFVSRVKPRKGEAILDMAGGTGDIAFRLHAKGACVTVADINPEMLAVGRERAEKRKLDGLSWSEQNAEELTFADRTFDAYTIAFGIRNVTFIDKALSEAHRVLKFGGRFFCLEFSTCTWPGFSEVYDAYSHRLVPKLGKMLAKDEES
;
A
#
# COMPACT_ATOMS: atom_id res chain seq x y z
N MET A 1 19.09 -18.10 -16.58
CA MET A 1 17.62 -18.10 -16.74
C MET A 1 17.12 -16.97 -15.86
N ASN A 2 16.46 -15.99 -16.44
CA ASN A 2 15.86 -14.91 -15.64
C ASN A 2 14.72 -15.49 -14.83
N GLU A 3 14.65 -15.10 -13.56
CA GLU A 3 13.57 -15.53 -12.66
C GLU A 3 12.29 -14.78 -13.05
N THR A 4 11.19 -15.52 -13.33
CA THR A 4 9.90 -14.94 -13.66
C THR A 4 9.03 -14.84 -12.41
N VAL A 5 8.27 -13.75 -12.31
CA VAL A 5 7.41 -13.45 -11.17
C VAL A 5 6.04 -12.97 -11.64
N SER A 6 5.02 -13.17 -10.84
CA SER A 6 3.66 -12.76 -11.16
C SER A 6 3.50 -11.23 -11.07
N PHE A 7 2.88 -10.64 -12.10
CA PHE A 7 2.41 -9.26 -12.14
C PHE A 7 0.97 -9.22 -12.64
N GLY A 8 0.03 -9.15 -11.71
CA GLY A 8 -1.40 -9.32 -12.00
C GLY A 8 -1.66 -10.73 -12.57
N TYR A 9 -2.15 -10.79 -13.81
CA TYR A 9 -2.44 -12.03 -14.53
C TYR A 9 -1.32 -12.46 -15.50
N ARG A 10 -0.15 -11.81 -15.47
CA ARG A 10 0.98 -12.10 -16.37
C ARG A 10 2.21 -12.52 -15.55
N GLU A 11 3.07 -13.31 -16.18
CA GLU A 11 4.43 -13.53 -15.71
C GLU A 11 5.36 -12.53 -16.39
N VAL A 12 6.23 -11.90 -15.62
CA VAL A 12 7.21 -10.91 -16.08
C VAL A 12 8.58 -11.25 -15.51
N ASP A 13 9.64 -10.70 -16.10
CA ASP A 13 10.99 -10.79 -15.53
C ASP A 13 11.02 -10.08 -14.17
N ALA A 14 11.64 -10.73 -13.17
CA ALA A 14 11.73 -10.17 -11.82
C ALA A 14 12.41 -8.80 -11.79
N SER A 15 13.38 -8.57 -12.69
CA SER A 15 14.09 -7.29 -12.80
C SER A 15 13.23 -6.14 -13.32
N GLU A 16 12.15 -6.44 -14.04
CA GLU A 16 11.26 -5.44 -14.66
C GLU A 16 10.07 -5.09 -13.77
N LYS A 17 9.65 -6.00 -12.87
CA LYS A 17 8.42 -5.86 -12.08
C LYS A 17 8.35 -4.55 -11.29
N ALA A 18 9.42 -4.18 -10.59
CA ALA A 18 9.46 -2.95 -9.80
C ALA A 18 9.26 -1.68 -10.66
N GLY A 19 9.83 -1.66 -11.87
CA GLY A 19 9.65 -0.58 -12.85
C GLY A 19 8.20 -0.49 -13.32
N MET A 20 7.60 -1.61 -13.70
CA MET A 20 6.19 -1.68 -14.14
C MET A 20 5.21 -1.26 -13.04
N VAL A 21 5.45 -1.69 -11.79
CA VAL A 21 4.66 -1.25 -10.64
C VAL A 21 4.75 0.26 -10.47
N ARG A 22 5.97 0.83 -10.51
CA ARG A 22 6.18 2.28 -10.42
C ARG A 22 5.40 3.03 -11.49
N GLU A 23 5.49 2.62 -12.75
CA GLU A 23 4.82 3.26 -13.88
C GLU A 23 3.29 3.29 -13.72
N VAL A 24 2.68 2.15 -13.34
CA VAL A 24 1.24 2.06 -13.11
C VAL A 24 0.80 3.02 -11.99
N PHE A 25 1.53 3.08 -10.88
CA PHE A 25 1.14 3.94 -9.75
C PHE A 25 1.45 5.42 -10.00
N SER A 26 2.49 5.75 -10.77
CA SER A 26 2.77 7.14 -11.18
C SER A 26 1.62 7.73 -12.01
N GLY A 27 1.11 6.96 -12.98
CA GLY A 27 0.00 7.39 -13.83
C GLY A 27 -1.31 7.69 -13.09
N VAL A 28 -1.50 7.12 -11.89
CA VAL A 28 -2.74 7.27 -11.13
C VAL A 28 -2.58 7.97 -9.77
N ALA A 29 -1.38 8.44 -9.43
CA ALA A 29 -1.05 8.96 -8.09
C ALA A 29 -2.02 10.06 -7.61
N SER A 30 -2.37 11.01 -8.47
CA SER A 30 -3.28 12.13 -8.13
C SER A 30 -4.74 11.68 -7.94
N ARG A 31 -5.16 10.59 -8.59
CA ARG A 31 -6.54 10.06 -8.60
C ARG A 31 -6.66 8.73 -7.84
N TYR A 32 -5.60 8.28 -7.20
CA TYR A 32 -5.51 6.96 -6.57
C TYR A 32 -6.67 6.67 -5.61
N ASP A 33 -7.02 7.62 -4.74
CA ASP A 33 -8.11 7.44 -3.80
C ASP A 33 -9.49 7.39 -4.49
N LEU A 34 -9.70 8.22 -5.51
CA LEU A 34 -10.93 8.22 -6.29
C LEU A 34 -11.11 6.87 -7.02
N MET A 35 -10.03 6.34 -7.57
CA MET A 35 -10.05 5.01 -8.21
C MET A 35 -10.38 3.91 -7.19
N ASN A 36 -9.77 3.94 -6.00
CA ASN A 36 -10.07 2.99 -4.93
C ASN A 36 -11.50 3.12 -4.42
N ASP A 37 -12.04 4.35 -4.28
CA ASP A 37 -13.43 4.59 -3.93
C ASP A 37 -14.37 3.98 -4.98
N ALA A 38 -14.11 4.20 -6.25
CA ALA A 38 -14.92 3.66 -7.34
C ALA A 38 -14.86 2.13 -7.41
N MET A 39 -13.65 1.54 -7.25
CA MET A 39 -13.45 0.07 -7.31
C MET A 39 -14.04 -0.67 -6.11
N SER A 40 -14.09 -0.06 -4.93
CA SER A 40 -14.54 -0.70 -3.69
C SER A 40 -15.87 -0.17 -3.15
N PHE A 41 -16.55 0.74 -3.87
CA PHE A 41 -17.72 1.48 -3.36
C PHE A 41 -17.46 2.11 -1.98
N GLY A 42 -16.22 2.58 -1.75
CA GLY A 42 -15.80 3.16 -0.48
C GLY A 42 -15.52 2.14 0.64
N ALA A 43 -15.72 0.84 0.42
CA ALA A 43 -15.49 -0.20 1.42
C ALA A 43 -14.03 -0.25 1.91
N HIS A 44 -13.07 0.12 1.05
CA HIS A 44 -11.66 0.17 1.44
C HIS A 44 -11.40 1.12 2.62
N ARG A 45 -12.22 2.16 2.80
CA ARG A 45 -12.10 3.09 3.94
C ARG A 45 -12.41 2.39 5.25
N LEU A 46 -13.48 1.57 5.28
CA LEU A 46 -13.85 0.77 6.46
C LEU A 46 -12.78 -0.28 6.79
N TRP A 47 -12.22 -0.94 5.77
CA TRP A 47 -11.12 -1.91 5.96
C TRP A 47 -9.88 -1.25 6.54
N LYS A 48 -9.51 -0.05 6.07
CA LYS A 48 -8.38 0.72 6.60
C LYS A 48 -8.64 1.17 8.05
N ASP A 49 -9.84 1.63 8.37
CA ASP A 49 -10.20 2.00 9.75
C ASP A 49 -10.16 0.80 10.69
N GLN A 50 -10.68 -0.36 10.25
CA GLN A 50 -10.61 -1.60 11.00
C GLN A 50 -9.16 -2.09 11.16
N PHE A 51 -8.34 -1.96 10.12
CA PHE A 51 -6.92 -2.30 10.15
C PHE A 51 -6.19 -1.47 11.21
N VAL A 52 -6.31 -0.16 11.19
CA VAL A 52 -5.70 0.73 12.19
C VAL A 52 -6.22 0.45 13.59
N SER A 53 -7.49 0.11 13.74
CA SER A 53 -8.06 -0.34 15.02
C SER A 53 -7.42 -1.63 15.55
N ARG A 54 -6.99 -2.53 14.66
CA ARG A 54 -6.25 -3.76 15.03
C ARG A 54 -4.78 -3.50 15.34
N VAL A 55 -4.15 -2.56 14.64
CA VAL A 55 -2.78 -2.10 14.94
C VAL A 55 -2.70 -1.57 16.37
N LYS A 56 -3.75 -0.90 16.86
CA LYS A 56 -3.80 -0.26 18.19
C LYS A 56 -2.57 0.60 18.46
N PRO A 57 -2.30 1.61 17.62
CA PRO A 57 -1.11 2.43 17.76
C PRO A 57 -1.10 3.14 19.11
N ARG A 58 0.08 3.26 19.72
CA ARG A 58 0.27 3.94 20.99
C ARG A 58 0.91 5.30 20.76
N LYS A 59 0.67 6.25 21.65
CA LYS A 59 1.28 7.56 21.58
C LYS A 59 2.82 7.45 21.64
N GLY A 60 3.48 8.07 20.65
CA GLY A 60 4.94 8.05 20.52
C GLY A 60 5.53 6.76 19.96
N GLU A 61 4.70 5.75 19.62
CA GLU A 61 5.16 4.51 19.01
C GLU A 61 5.71 4.76 17.61
N ALA A 62 6.92 4.28 17.31
CA ALA A 62 7.55 4.41 16.01
C ALA A 62 6.98 3.35 15.06
N ILE A 63 6.25 3.76 14.03
CA ILE A 63 5.60 2.87 13.08
C ILE A 63 6.14 3.14 11.68
N LEU A 64 6.57 2.07 10.98
CA LEU A 64 6.86 2.10 9.55
C LEU A 64 5.60 1.71 8.78
N ASP A 65 5.09 2.60 7.93
CA ASP A 65 4.01 2.34 6.97
C ASP A 65 4.63 2.13 5.60
N MET A 66 4.88 0.87 5.25
CA MET A 66 5.53 0.45 4.01
C MET A 66 4.51 0.32 2.88
N ALA A 67 4.90 0.69 1.66
CA ALA A 67 4.00 0.90 0.53
C ALA A 67 2.86 1.87 0.91
N GLY A 68 3.21 2.88 1.70
CA GLY A 68 2.26 3.83 2.29
C GLY A 68 1.69 4.83 1.29
N GLY A 69 2.30 4.95 0.12
CA GLY A 69 1.83 5.74 -1.01
C GLY A 69 1.48 7.17 -0.62
N THR A 70 0.21 7.53 -0.81
CA THR A 70 -0.32 8.87 -0.49
C THR A 70 -0.61 9.10 1.00
N GLY A 71 -0.23 8.17 1.89
CA GLY A 71 -0.25 8.33 3.34
C GLY A 71 -1.59 8.05 4.03
N ASP A 72 -2.54 7.41 3.38
CA ASP A 72 -3.88 7.23 3.93
C ASP A 72 -3.91 6.42 5.25
N ILE A 73 -3.14 5.34 5.36
CA ILE A 73 -2.95 4.58 6.61
C ILE A 73 -2.14 5.40 7.61
N ALA A 74 -1.04 6.02 7.17
CA ALA A 74 -0.17 6.81 8.01
C ALA A 74 -0.91 7.95 8.72
N PHE A 75 -1.80 8.66 8.02
CA PHE A 75 -2.61 9.73 8.63
C PHE A 75 -3.51 9.21 9.74
N ARG A 76 -4.09 8.02 9.58
CA ARG A 76 -4.93 7.38 10.59
C ARG A 76 -4.13 6.93 11.81
N LEU A 77 -2.92 6.37 11.60
CA LEU A 77 -2.00 5.98 12.65
C LEU A 77 -1.51 7.21 13.43
N HIS A 78 -1.13 8.27 12.71
CA HIS A 78 -0.69 9.53 13.28
C HIS A 78 -1.78 10.21 14.11
N ALA A 79 -3.04 10.19 13.67
CA ALA A 79 -4.18 10.71 14.42
C ALA A 79 -4.41 9.99 15.77
N LYS A 80 -3.84 8.80 15.95
CA LYS A 80 -3.82 8.07 17.24
C LYS A 80 -2.57 8.38 18.08
N GLY A 81 -1.69 9.26 17.60
CA GLY A 81 -0.50 9.74 18.32
C GLY A 81 0.78 8.95 18.04
N ALA A 82 0.81 8.08 17.04
CA ALA A 82 2.03 7.39 16.63
C ALA A 82 2.97 8.34 15.88
N CYS A 83 4.29 8.07 15.98
CA CYS A 83 5.32 8.66 15.12
C CYS A 83 5.46 7.78 13.87
N VAL A 84 5.00 8.26 12.72
CA VAL A 84 4.90 7.42 11.52
C VAL A 84 5.93 7.82 10.48
N THR A 85 6.68 6.82 9.98
CA THR A 85 7.49 6.93 8.77
C THR A 85 6.75 6.28 7.63
N VAL A 86 6.38 7.05 6.61
CA VAL A 86 5.78 6.57 5.37
C VAL A 86 6.90 6.21 4.41
N ALA A 87 6.93 4.98 3.97
CA ALA A 87 7.91 4.49 3.00
C ALA A 87 7.23 3.92 1.77
N ASP A 88 7.73 4.26 0.60
CA ASP A 88 7.23 3.74 -0.68
C ASP A 88 8.37 3.73 -1.70
N ILE A 89 8.30 2.84 -2.67
CA ILE A 89 9.25 2.78 -3.78
C ILE A 89 8.96 3.87 -4.83
N ASN A 90 7.76 4.46 -4.79
CA ASN A 90 7.31 5.46 -5.75
C ASN A 90 7.40 6.87 -5.15
N PRO A 91 8.37 7.71 -5.59
CA PRO A 91 8.54 9.07 -5.08
C PRO A 91 7.37 10.00 -5.40
N GLU A 92 6.63 9.77 -6.48
CA GLU A 92 5.48 10.59 -6.89
C GLU A 92 4.30 10.37 -5.92
N MET A 93 4.07 9.13 -5.52
CA MET A 93 3.08 8.81 -4.48
C MET A 93 3.42 9.48 -3.16
N LEU A 94 4.70 9.45 -2.75
CA LEU A 94 5.17 10.14 -1.54
C LEU A 94 5.02 11.66 -1.66
N ALA A 95 5.28 12.25 -2.83
CA ALA A 95 5.10 13.69 -3.07
C ALA A 95 3.64 14.11 -2.87
N VAL A 96 2.69 13.36 -3.44
CA VAL A 96 1.24 13.59 -3.23
C VAL A 96 0.89 13.46 -1.74
N GLY A 97 1.46 12.48 -1.06
CA GLY A 97 1.25 12.27 0.38
C GLY A 97 1.74 13.45 1.22
N ARG A 98 2.95 13.97 0.95
CA ARG A 98 3.52 15.17 1.62
C ARG A 98 2.62 16.38 1.42
N GLU A 99 2.21 16.67 0.18
CA GLU A 99 1.32 17.79 -0.12
C GLU A 99 -0.01 17.69 0.65
N ARG A 100 -0.56 16.47 0.78
CA ARG A 100 -1.76 16.20 1.58
C ARG A 100 -1.56 16.42 3.07
N ALA A 101 -0.39 16.01 3.60
CA ALA A 101 -0.04 16.22 5.00
C ALA A 101 0.08 17.73 5.30
N GLU A 102 0.75 18.49 4.43
CA GLU A 102 0.89 19.94 4.52
C GLU A 102 -0.48 20.65 4.50
N LYS A 103 -1.34 20.31 3.54
CA LYS A 103 -2.71 20.87 3.45
C LYS A 103 -3.54 20.59 4.70
N ARG A 104 -3.30 19.44 5.36
CA ARG A 104 -3.98 19.06 6.60
C ARG A 104 -3.26 19.56 7.86
N LYS A 105 -2.13 20.23 7.73
CA LYS A 105 -1.27 20.71 8.82
C LYS A 105 -0.88 19.56 9.77
N LEU A 106 -0.51 18.40 9.20
CA LEU A 106 -0.06 17.24 9.96
C LEU A 106 1.45 17.29 10.09
N ASP A 107 1.93 17.69 11.27
CA ASP A 107 3.35 17.71 11.60
C ASP A 107 3.78 16.36 12.19
N GLY A 108 5.08 15.98 12.02
CA GLY A 108 5.63 14.78 12.64
C GLY A 108 5.50 13.50 11.85
N LEU A 109 5.09 13.57 10.57
CA LEU A 109 5.21 12.49 9.61
C LEU A 109 6.56 12.53 8.91
N SER A 110 7.24 11.39 8.82
CA SER A 110 8.46 11.23 8.02
C SER A 110 8.15 10.51 6.71
N TRP A 111 8.87 10.85 5.65
CA TRP A 111 8.65 10.32 4.30
C TRP A 111 9.97 9.84 3.72
N SER A 112 10.03 8.60 3.24
CA SER A 112 11.26 8.00 2.74
C SER A 112 10.99 7.15 1.50
N GLU A 113 11.78 7.35 0.43
CA GLU A 113 11.78 6.43 -0.70
C GLU A 113 12.55 5.17 -0.30
N GLN A 114 11.85 4.01 -0.34
CA GLN A 114 12.40 2.73 0.12
C GLN A 114 11.90 1.58 -0.74
N ASN A 115 12.77 0.62 -1.00
CA ASN A 115 12.37 -0.69 -1.47
C ASN A 115 12.13 -1.60 -0.26
N ALA A 116 10.94 -2.23 -0.20
CA ALA A 116 10.59 -3.15 0.89
C ALA A 116 11.56 -4.34 1.01
N GLU A 117 12.23 -4.70 -0.09
CA GLU A 117 13.17 -5.83 -0.16
C GLU A 117 14.59 -5.47 0.29
N GLU A 118 14.88 -4.17 0.46
CA GLU A 118 16.20 -3.64 0.85
C GLU A 118 16.02 -2.29 1.55
N LEU A 119 15.66 -2.32 2.83
CA LEU A 119 15.40 -1.12 3.61
C LEU A 119 16.71 -0.49 4.11
N THR A 120 16.85 0.83 3.97
CA THR A 120 18.02 1.57 4.47
C THR A 120 17.97 1.87 5.97
N PHE A 121 16.87 1.51 6.65
CA PHE A 121 16.73 1.71 8.09
C PHE A 121 17.61 0.75 8.89
N ALA A 122 18.09 1.22 10.05
CA ALA A 122 18.82 0.40 10.98
C ALA A 122 17.94 -0.74 11.56
N ASP A 123 18.60 -1.80 12.04
CA ASP A 123 17.94 -2.88 12.75
C ASP A 123 17.16 -2.35 13.95
N ARG A 124 16.04 -2.96 14.26
CA ARG A 124 15.27 -2.71 15.49
C ARG A 124 14.91 -1.24 15.71
N THR A 125 14.49 -0.58 14.64
CA THR A 125 14.12 0.84 14.65
C THR A 125 12.66 1.04 15.03
N PHE A 126 11.76 0.17 14.54
CA PHE A 126 10.32 0.38 14.63
C PHE A 126 9.63 -0.55 15.64
N ASP A 127 8.61 -0.02 16.30
CA ASP A 127 7.74 -0.78 17.22
C ASP A 127 6.64 -1.54 16.47
N ALA A 128 6.25 -1.03 15.31
CA ALA A 128 5.32 -1.70 14.41
C ALA A 128 5.67 -1.43 12.94
N TYR A 129 5.29 -2.38 12.09
CA TYR A 129 5.40 -2.32 10.65
C TYR A 129 4.02 -2.59 10.07
N THR A 130 3.53 -1.70 9.22
CA THR A 130 2.26 -1.85 8.49
C THR A 130 2.52 -1.90 7.00
N ILE A 131 1.80 -2.75 6.29
CA ILE A 131 1.75 -2.76 4.83
C ILE A 131 0.30 -3.05 4.40
N ALA A 132 -0.31 -2.12 3.65
CA ALA A 132 -1.70 -2.23 3.24
C ALA A 132 -1.80 -2.18 1.71
N PHE A 133 -2.32 -3.26 1.11
CA PHE A 133 -2.51 -3.43 -0.34
C PHE A 133 -1.23 -3.30 -1.18
N GLY A 134 -0.07 -3.49 -0.55
CA GLY A 134 1.23 -3.29 -1.17
C GLY A 134 2.04 -4.57 -1.37
N ILE A 135 1.87 -5.59 -0.50
CA ILE A 135 2.75 -6.76 -0.48
C ILE A 135 2.68 -7.59 -1.78
N ARG A 136 1.54 -7.61 -2.46
CA ARG A 136 1.37 -8.30 -3.76
C ARG A 136 2.23 -7.70 -4.88
N ASN A 137 2.63 -6.44 -4.74
CA ASN A 137 3.44 -5.72 -5.71
C ASN A 137 4.94 -5.91 -5.49
N VAL A 138 5.33 -6.44 -4.34
CA VAL A 138 6.72 -6.79 -4.02
C VAL A 138 7.18 -7.95 -4.91
N THR A 139 8.43 -7.91 -5.39
CA THR A 139 8.98 -8.94 -6.26
C THR A 139 9.35 -10.18 -5.46
N PHE A 140 10.09 -10.01 -4.37
CA PHE A 140 10.55 -11.09 -3.49
C PHE A 140 9.98 -10.90 -2.08
N ILE A 141 8.81 -11.49 -1.85
CA ILE A 141 8.07 -11.34 -0.57
C ILE A 141 8.92 -11.81 0.62
N ASP A 142 9.68 -12.90 0.46
CA ASP A 142 10.54 -13.43 1.54
C ASP A 142 11.62 -12.42 1.96
N LYS A 143 12.21 -11.70 1.00
CA LYS A 143 13.17 -10.62 1.30
C LYS A 143 12.48 -9.49 2.05
N ALA A 144 11.31 -9.05 1.59
CA ALA A 144 10.56 -7.98 2.25
C ALA A 144 10.14 -8.36 3.68
N LEU A 145 9.73 -9.60 3.91
CA LEU A 145 9.42 -10.10 5.25
C LEU A 145 10.66 -10.17 6.14
N SER A 146 11.81 -10.57 5.58
CA SER A 146 13.10 -10.57 6.29
C SER A 146 13.51 -9.15 6.69
N GLU A 147 13.37 -8.17 5.81
CA GLU A 147 13.64 -6.78 6.10
C GLU A 147 12.67 -6.20 7.12
N ALA A 148 11.37 -6.51 7.00
CA ALA A 148 10.38 -6.12 8.00
C ALA A 148 10.73 -6.68 9.39
N HIS A 149 11.16 -7.94 9.47
CA HIS A 149 11.62 -8.54 10.73
C HIS A 149 12.90 -7.87 11.25
N ARG A 150 13.86 -7.54 10.39
CA ARG A 150 15.12 -6.91 10.77
C ARG A 150 14.90 -5.52 11.39
N VAL A 151 14.06 -4.70 10.77
CA VAL A 151 13.82 -3.32 11.23
C VAL A 151 12.87 -3.24 12.44
N LEU A 152 12.14 -4.30 12.75
CA LEU A 152 11.28 -4.38 13.93
C LEU A 152 12.10 -4.62 15.21
N LYS A 153 11.79 -3.88 16.26
CA LYS A 153 12.31 -4.14 17.61
C LYS A 153 11.88 -5.52 18.11
N PHE A 154 12.55 -6.03 19.14
CA PHE A 154 12.08 -7.22 19.84
C PHE A 154 10.67 -6.97 20.42
N GLY A 155 9.76 -7.90 20.15
CA GLY A 155 8.34 -7.74 20.48
C GLY A 155 7.59 -6.75 19.59
N GLY A 156 8.25 -6.24 18.53
CA GLY A 156 7.64 -5.44 17.49
C GLY A 156 6.56 -6.22 16.73
N ARG A 157 5.65 -5.52 16.09
CA ARG A 157 4.44 -6.10 15.50
C ARG A 157 4.39 -5.83 14.00
N PHE A 158 4.12 -6.87 13.23
CA PHE A 158 3.89 -6.80 11.79
C PHE A 158 2.40 -6.92 11.47
N PHE A 159 1.88 -6.02 10.64
CA PHE A 159 0.50 -6.02 10.18
C PHE A 159 0.44 -5.90 8.66
N CYS A 160 -0.26 -6.84 8.04
CA CYS A 160 -0.52 -6.83 6.61
C CYS A 160 -2.04 -6.78 6.37
N LEU A 161 -2.48 -5.83 5.53
CA LEU A 161 -3.83 -5.79 4.99
C LEU A 161 -3.75 -6.06 3.49
N GLU A 162 -4.29 -7.20 3.07
CA GLU A 162 -4.25 -7.58 1.66
C GLU A 162 -5.51 -8.34 1.26
N PHE A 163 -5.83 -8.33 -0.02
CA PHE A 163 -6.90 -9.14 -0.58
C PHE A 163 -6.51 -10.62 -0.53
N SER A 164 -7.48 -11.44 -0.15
CA SER A 164 -7.35 -12.90 -0.14
C SER A 164 -8.47 -13.53 -0.96
N THR A 165 -8.30 -14.78 -1.36
CA THR A 165 -9.36 -15.53 -2.00
C THR A 165 -10.54 -15.72 -1.05
N CYS A 166 -11.73 -15.38 -1.52
CA CYS A 166 -12.95 -15.62 -0.75
C CYS A 166 -13.33 -17.10 -0.82
N THR A 167 -13.42 -17.74 0.32
CA THR A 167 -13.79 -19.16 0.44
C THR A 167 -15.29 -19.36 0.64
N TRP A 168 -16.09 -18.30 0.64
CA TRP A 168 -17.55 -18.39 0.79
C TRP A 168 -18.18 -18.90 -0.52
N PRO A 169 -18.95 -20.02 -0.46
CA PRO A 169 -19.61 -20.56 -1.63
C PRO A 169 -20.58 -19.53 -2.27
N GLY A 170 -20.48 -19.31 -3.57
CA GLY A 170 -21.30 -18.39 -4.34
C GLY A 170 -20.85 -16.92 -4.33
N PHE A 171 -20.02 -16.50 -3.38
CA PHE A 171 -19.50 -15.12 -3.37
C PHE A 171 -18.38 -14.91 -4.40
N SER A 172 -17.53 -15.93 -4.62
CA SER A 172 -16.49 -15.88 -5.65
C SER A 172 -17.05 -15.62 -7.03
N GLU A 173 -18.14 -16.30 -7.42
CA GLU A 173 -18.78 -16.18 -8.73
C GLU A 173 -19.38 -14.78 -8.94
N VAL A 174 -20.01 -14.21 -7.91
CA VAL A 174 -20.56 -12.85 -7.94
C VAL A 174 -19.42 -11.81 -8.00
N TYR A 175 -18.37 -12.01 -7.23
CA TYR A 175 -17.21 -11.12 -7.22
C TYR A 175 -16.43 -11.19 -8.54
N ASP A 176 -16.26 -12.38 -9.10
CA ASP A 176 -15.61 -12.57 -10.41
C ASP A 176 -16.41 -11.93 -11.54
N ALA A 177 -17.73 -12.06 -11.52
CA ALA A 177 -18.60 -11.38 -12.48
C ALA A 177 -18.52 -9.85 -12.34
N TYR A 178 -18.43 -9.33 -11.12
CA TYR A 178 -18.24 -7.92 -10.83
C TYR A 178 -16.86 -7.44 -11.31
N SER A 179 -15.79 -8.11 -10.89
CA SER A 179 -14.40 -7.70 -11.18
C SER A 179 -14.05 -7.81 -12.67
N HIS A 180 -14.56 -8.81 -13.38
CA HIS A 180 -14.27 -9.01 -14.81
C HIS A 180 -15.19 -8.24 -15.75
N ARG A 181 -16.43 -7.91 -15.35
CA ARG A 181 -17.40 -7.25 -16.23
C ARG A 181 -17.65 -5.78 -15.91
N LEU A 182 -17.67 -5.42 -14.63
CA LEU A 182 -18.04 -4.06 -14.22
C LEU A 182 -16.82 -3.17 -13.99
N VAL A 183 -15.79 -3.64 -13.29
CA VAL A 183 -14.57 -2.87 -13.00
C VAL A 183 -13.86 -2.40 -14.27
N PRO A 184 -13.65 -3.22 -15.34
CA PRO A 184 -13.03 -2.75 -16.57
C PRO A 184 -13.85 -1.70 -17.32
N LYS A 185 -15.19 -1.74 -17.21
CA LYS A 185 -16.06 -0.73 -17.82
C LYS A 185 -15.98 0.60 -17.07
N LEU A 186 -15.94 0.55 -15.74
CA LEU A 186 -15.74 1.75 -14.91
C LEU A 186 -14.35 2.36 -15.13
N GLY A 187 -13.30 1.52 -15.22
CA GLY A 187 -11.95 1.96 -15.54
C GLY A 187 -11.85 2.65 -16.91
N LYS A 188 -12.52 2.09 -17.93
CA LYS A 188 -12.57 2.72 -19.26
C LYS A 188 -13.35 4.03 -19.28
N MET A 189 -14.41 4.16 -18.49
CA MET A 189 -15.16 5.41 -18.37
C MET A 189 -14.35 6.51 -17.67
N LEU A 190 -13.59 6.16 -16.64
CA LEU A 190 -12.74 7.08 -15.90
C LEU A 190 -11.49 7.50 -16.68
N ALA A 191 -10.97 6.60 -17.55
CA ALA A 191 -9.83 6.90 -18.43
C ALA A 191 -10.21 7.68 -19.69
N LYS A 192 -11.48 7.67 -20.12
CA LYS A 192 -11.93 8.38 -21.33
C LYS A 192 -12.08 9.89 -21.15
N ASP A 193 -12.09 10.40 -19.92
CA ASP A 193 -12.15 11.83 -19.64
C ASP A 193 -10.80 12.55 -19.77
N GLU A 194 -9.73 11.88 -20.24
CA GLU A 194 -8.41 12.48 -20.44
C GLU A 194 -8.13 12.91 -21.90
N GLU A 195 -9.05 12.70 -22.83
CA GLU A 195 -8.88 13.07 -24.27
C GLU A 195 -9.87 14.16 -24.74
N SER A 196 -10.29 15.09 -23.87
CA SER A 196 -11.03 16.27 -24.34
C SER A 196 -10.46 17.56 -23.79
#